data_a4c90cfda95b7893d970cd5dc305e6e0
#
_entry.id   a4c90cfda95b7893d970cd5dc305e6e0
#
_cell.length_a   1.000
_cell.length_b   1.000
_cell.length_c   1.000
_cell.angle_alpha   90.00
_cell.angle_beta   90.00
_cell.angle_gamma   90.00
#
_symmetry.space_group_name_H-M   'P 1'
#
loop_
_entity.id
_entity.type
_entity.pdbx_description
1 polymer ?
#
loop_
_entity_poly.entity_id
_entity_poly.type
_entity_poly.pdbx_seq_one_letter_code
_entity_poly.pdbx_strand_id
1 'polypeptide(L)'
;MNRINNKNKKLKKKKKTFRFGRFIGFLILIIIFVYGITLGVKVYKNGGGLQGFLSAILGHDEETLQNLDTIYVLAMGISEDLDSKLTDTIILCAYNPEHQTASMLSIPRDTFVGESKAKAKGSDKINSVYSESPQKMLDTVSKITGIDVKYYAVVNTKALIETVDIIGGVNFEVPINMDYDDNTQNLHIHLVKGIE
;
A
#
# COMPACT_ATOMS: atom_id res chain seq x y z
N MET A 1 78.77 42.39 3.21
CA MET A 1 77.59 43.12 2.71
C MET A 1 76.61 42.10 2.22
N ASN A 2 75.79 41.52 3.11
CA ASN A 2 74.87 40.42 2.80
C ASN A 2 73.43 40.95 2.91
N ARG A 3 72.70 40.92 1.79
CA ARG A 3 71.28 41.26 1.75
C ARG A 3 70.47 40.02 2.05
N ILE A 4 69.74 40.02 3.18
CA ILE A 4 68.80 39.01 3.57
C ILE A 4 67.50 39.27 2.83
N ASN A 5 67.08 38.32 1.96
CA ASN A 5 65.85 38.38 1.15
C ASN A 5 64.72 37.68 1.92
N ASN A 6 63.88 38.47 2.59
CA ASN A 6 62.78 37.95 3.39
C ASN A 6 61.55 37.69 2.50
N LYS A 7 61.36 36.45 2.06
CA LYS A 7 60.16 36.06 1.29
C LYS A 7 58.99 35.80 2.23
N ASN A 8 58.12 36.77 2.35
CA ASN A 8 56.83 36.65 3.02
C ASN A 8 55.94 35.63 2.29
N LYS A 9 55.84 34.40 2.76
CA LYS A 9 54.86 33.42 2.36
C LYS A 9 53.49 33.81 2.93
N LYS A 10 52.62 34.44 2.14
CA LYS A 10 51.21 34.62 2.44
C LYS A 10 50.51 33.27 2.46
N LEU A 11 50.14 32.76 3.64
CA LEU A 11 49.31 31.60 3.83
C LEU A 11 47.91 31.88 3.27
N LYS A 12 47.55 31.24 2.16
CA LYS A 12 46.19 31.27 1.60
C LYS A 12 45.26 30.52 2.55
N LYS A 13 44.43 31.21 3.31
CA LYS A 13 43.30 30.65 4.07
C LYS A 13 42.36 29.98 3.08
N LYS A 14 42.27 28.63 3.10
CA LYS A 14 41.24 27.87 2.37
C LYS A 14 39.87 28.29 2.89
N LYS A 15 39.08 28.99 2.08
CA LYS A 15 37.66 29.24 2.36
C LYS A 15 36.94 27.87 2.42
N LYS A 16 36.43 27.49 3.60
CA LYS A 16 35.53 26.36 3.76
C LYS A 16 34.25 26.69 3.00
N THR A 17 34.07 26.13 1.80
CA THR A 17 32.82 26.22 1.10
C THR A 17 31.78 25.36 1.85
N PHE A 18 30.80 26.03 2.42
CA PHE A 18 29.68 25.37 3.07
C PHE A 18 28.89 24.57 2.01
N ARG A 19 28.91 23.26 2.14
CA ARG A 19 28.20 22.36 1.19
C ARG A 19 26.70 22.34 1.50
N PHE A 20 25.97 23.33 0.99
CA PHE A 20 24.55 23.58 1.23
C PHE A 20 23.69 22.34 0.96
N GLY A 21 23.97 21.55 -0.09
CA GLY A 21 23.25 20.31 -0.37
C GLY A 21 23.38 19.22 0.72
N ARG A 22 24.57 19.12 1.37
CA ARG A 22 24.75 18.20 2.50
C ARG A 22 24.00 18.65 3.75
N PHE A 23 23.87 19.94 3.95
CA PHE A 23 23.12 20.51 5.07
C PHE A 23 21.61 20.28 4.89
N ILE A 24 21.07 20.47 3.68
CA ILE A 24 19.68 20.14 3.34
C ILE A 24 19.41 18.63 3.51
N GLY A 25 20.28 17.77 3.00
CA GLY A 25 20.16 16.32 3.18
C GLY A 25 20.13 15.91 4.67
N PHE A 26 20.95 16.53 5.50
CA PHE A 26 20.94 16.28 6.94
C PHE A 26 19.66 16.79 7.63
N LEU A 27 19.13 17.94 7.21
CA LEU A 27 17.84 18.45 7.70
C LEU A 27 16.67 17.53 7.34
N ILE A 28 16.64 17.02 6.11
CA ILE A 28 15.62 16.06 5.68
C ILE A 28 15.69 14.77 6.51
N LEU A 29 16.89 14.25 6.76
CA LEU A 29 17.08 13.08 7.61
C LEU A 29 16.59 13.31 9.05
N ILE A 30 16.83 14.48 9.61
CA ILE A 30 16.31 14.84 10.94
C ILE A 30 14.78 14.88 10.92
N ILE A 31 14.17 15.47 9.91
CA ILE A 31 12.69 15.54 9.78
C ILE A 31 12.11 14.14 9.71
N ILE A 32 12.67 13.26 8.86
CA ILE A 32 12.23 11.86 8.74
C ILE A 32 12.39 11.12 10.07
N PHE A 33 13.52 11.33 10.76
CA PHE A 33 13.80 10.71 12.06
C PHE A 33 12.81 11.17 13.14
N VAL A 34 12.55 12.47 13.23
CA VAL A 34 11.58 13.04 14.17
C VAL A 34 10.17 12.55 13.85
N TYR A 35 9.81 12.49 12.56
CA TYR A 35 8.51 11.94 12.14
C TYR A 35 8.38 10.46 12.49
N GLY A 36 9.42 9.66 12.28
CA GLY A 36 9.46 8.25 12.68
C GLY A 36 9.30 8.05 14.19
N ILE A 37 9.96 8.88 15.00
CA ILE A 37 9.80 8.85 16.46
C ILE A 37 8.38 9.24 16.86
N THR A 38 7.81 10.30 16.28
CA THR A 38 6.45 10.74 16.61
C THR A 38 5.40 9.69 16.24
N LEU A 39 5.55 9.02 15.08
CA LEU A 39 4.71 7.88 14.71
C LEU A 39 4.89 6.72 15.69
N GLY A 40 6.12 6.32 15.99
CA GLY A 40 6.40 5.24 16.94
C GLY A 40 5.82 5.50 18.33
N VAL A 41 5.92 6.75 18.83
CA VAL A 41 5.32 7.15 20.10
C VAL A 41 3.79 7.11 20.04
N LYS A 42 3.17 7.53 18.93
CA LYS A 42 1.72 7.42 18.74
C LYS A 42 1.26 5.96 18.74
N VAL A 43 1.93 5.10 17.98
CA VAL A 43 1.64 3.65 17.95
C VAL A 43 1.77 3.05 19.35
N TYR A 44 2.84 3.37 20.08
CA TYR A 44 3.06 2.87 21.43
C TYR A 44 2.01 3.35 22.43
N LYS A 45 1.66 4.66 22.40
CA LYS A 45 0.62 5.24 23.27
C LYS A 45 -0.77 4.68 23.00
N ASN A 46 -1.04 4.27 21.76
CA ASN A 46 -2.32 3.70 21.33
C ASN A 46 -2.32 2.16 21.41
N GLY A 47 -1.71 1.59 22.44
CA GLY A 47 -1.75 0.15 22.73
C GLY A 47 -0.75 -0.72 21.95
N GLY A 48 0.06 -0.12 21.02
CA GLY A 48 1.03 -0.86 20.22
C GLY A 48 0.38 -1.82 19.21
N GLY A 49 1.20 -2.64 18.53
CA GLY A 49 0.73 -3.63 17.57
C GLY A 49 -0.08 -3.08 16.40
N LEU A 50 -0.92 -3.92 15.81
CA LEU A 50 -1.77 -3.55 14.66
C LEU A 50 -2.79 -2.47 15.01
N GLN A 51 -3.34 -2.51 16.21
CA GLN A 51 -4.34 -1.56 16.70
C GLN A 51 -3.75 -0.14 16.83
N GLY A 52 -2.60 -0.01 17.50
CA GLY A 52 -1.90 1.28 17.61
C GLY A 52 -1.44 1.83 16.25
N PHE A 53 -1.07 0.95 15.31
CA PHE A 53 -0.71 1.33 13.95
C PHE A 53 -1.93 1.86 13.17
N LEU A 54 -3.06 1.18 13.22
CA LEU A 54 -4.31 1.63 12.59
C LEU A 54 -4.77 2.97 13.16
N SER A 55 -4.74 3.13 14.50
CA SER A 55 -5.04 4.40 15.18
C SER A 55 -4.15 5.54 14.69
N ALA A 56 -2.84 5.30 14.56
CA ALA A 56 -1.89 6.31 14.11
C ALA A 56 -2.14 6.75 12.67
N ILE A 57 -2.57 5.84 11.78
CA ILE A 57 -2.86 6.11 10.36
C ILE A 57 -4.24 6.75 10.17
N LEU A 58 -5.27 6.20 10.83
CA LEU A 58 -6.64 6.67 10.68
C LEU A 58 -6.91 7.96 11.46
N GLY A 59 -5.96 8.40 12.32
CA GLY A 59 -6.10 9.61 13.12
C GLY A 59 -7.14 9.48 14.25
N HIS A 60 -7.50 8.25 14.64
CA HIS A 60 -8.40 7.97 15.73
C HIS A 60 -7.63 7.65 17.00
N ASP A 61 -8.09 8.13 18.14
CA ASP A 61 -7.52 7.79 19.43
C ASP A 61 -7.91 6.34 19.83
N GLU A 62 -7.14 5.73 20.72
CA GLU A 62 -7.37 4.36 21.19
C GLU A 62 -8.79 4.17 21.71
N GLU A 63 -9.32 5.16 22.44
CA GLU A 63 -10.69 5.17 22.95
C GLU A 63 -11.73 5.13 21.82
N THR A 64 -11.47 5.84 20.70
CA THR A 64 -12.35 5.82 19.51
C THR A 64 -12.30 4.48 18.81
N LEU A 65 -11.12 3.83 18.73
CA LEU A 65 -10.97 2.50 18.11
C LEU A 65 -11.60 1.39 18.99
N GLN A 66 -11.52 1.50 20.31
CA GLN A 66 -12.18 0.56 21.24
C GLN A 66 -13.71 0.67 21.17
N ASN A 67 -14.24 1.84 20.84
CA ASN A 67 -15.67 2.08 20.65
C ASN A 67 -16.16 1.77 19.22
N LEU A 68 -15.27 1.37 18.29
CA LEU A 68 -15.67 0.90 16.98
C LEU A 68 -16.04 -0.59 17.06
N ASP A 69 -17.31 -0.90 16.91
CA ASP A 69 -17.79 -2.29 16.86
C ASP A 69 -17.06 -3.10 15.79
N THR A 70 -16.85 -2.52 14.60
CA THR A 70 -16.15 -3.19 13.50
C THR A 70 -15.65 -2.17 12.47
N ILE A 71 -14.41 -2.33 12.04
CA ILE A 71 -13.79 -1.53 10.95
C ILE A 71 -13.96 -2.28 9.64
N TYR A 72 -14.56 -1.62 8.64
CA TYR A 72 -14.74 -2.18 7.30
C TYR A 72 -13.79 -1.53 6.29
N VAL A 73 -13.05 -2.36 5.56
CA VAL A 73 -12.10 -1.92 4.51
C VAL A 73 -12.36 -2.72 3.25
N LEU A 74 -12.54 -2.05 2.12
CA LEU A 74 -12.65 -2.68 0.81
C LEU A 74 -11.25 -2.84 0.21
N ALA A 75 -10.76 -4.07 0.15
CA ALA A 75 -9.52 -4.41 -0.54
C ALA A 75 -9.82 -4.74 -2.00
N MET A 76 -9.09 -4.09 -2.91
CA MET A 76 -9.27 -4.23 -4.35
C MET A 76 -7.95 -4.56 -5.03
N GLY A 77 -7.95 -5.63 -5.83
CA GLY A 77 -6.86 -5.99 -6.74
C GLY A 77 -7.17 -5.47 -8.15
N ILE A 78 -6.24 -4.72 -8.73
CA ILE A 78 -6.34 -4.24 -10.10
C ILE A 78 -5.23 -4.83 -10.96
N SER A 79 -5.57 -5.21 -12.20
CA SER A 79 -4.56 -5.45 -13.24
C SER A 79 -4.36 -4.15 -14.05
N GLU A 80 -3.11 -3.81 -14.30
CA GLU A 80 -2.77 -2.64 -15.11
C GLU A 80 -2.67 -2.98 -16.60
N ASP A 81 -3.12 -4.18 -16.98
CA ASP A 81 -3.07 -4.64 -18.35
C ASP A 81 -4.08 -3.88 -19.22
N LEU A 82 -3.58 -3.32 -20.33
CA LEU A 82 -4.37 -2.75 -21.43
C LEU A 82 -5.19 -1.48 -21.08
N ASP A 83 -4.65 -0.54 -20.29
CA ASP A 83 -5.32 0.73 -19.91
C ASP A 83 -6.68 0.55 -19.22
N SER A 84 -7.07 -0.65 -18.86
CA SER A 84 -8.34 -0.92 -18.19
C SER A 84 -8.17 -0.91 -16.67
N LYS A 85 -8.74 0.09 -16.02
CA LYS A 85 -8.80 0.15 -14.54
C LYS A 85 -9.96 -0.72 -14.03
N LEU A 86 -9.90 -2.02 -14.30
CA LEU A 86 -10.88 -2.98 -13.79
C LEU A 86 -10.38 -3.61 -12.49
N THR A 87 -11.29 -3.94 -11.59
CA THR A 87 -10.96 -4.70 -10.38
C THR A 87 -11.22 -6.18 -10.61
N ASP A 88 -10.17 -7.01 -10.50
CA ASP A 88 -10.29 -8.46 -10.64
C ASP A 88 -10.55 -9.15 -9.30
N THR A 89 -10.11 -8.50 -8.21
CA THR A 89 -10.32 -8.97 -6.84
C THR A 89 -11.03 -7.90 -6.05
N ILE A 90 -12.12 -8.25 -5.37
CA ILE A 90 -12.91 -7.33 -4.53
C ILE A 90 -13.22 -8.09 -3.24
N ILE A 91 -12.65 -7.65 -2.12
CA ILE A 91 -12.80 -8.29 -0.81
C ILE A 91 -13.20 -7.23 0.21
N LEU A 92 -14.37 -7.40 0.82
CA LEU A 92 -14.76 -6.62 1.97
C LEU A 92 -14.17 -7.27 3.23
N CYS A 93 -13.22 -6.59 3.85
CA CYS A 93 -12.59 -6.99 5.10
C CYS A 93 -13.30 -6.31 6.27
N ALA A 94 -13.58 -7.07 7.30
CA ALA A 94 -14.12 -6.59 8.56
C ALA A 94 -13.16 -6.96 9.69
N TYR A 95 -12.81 -6.00 10.54
CA TYR A 95 -11.98 -6.22 11.71
C TYR A 95 -12.66 -5.66 12.96
N ASN A 96 -12.89 -6.51 13.94
CA ASN A 96 -13.38 -6.11 15.24
C ASN A 96 -12.20 -6.00 16.22
N PRO A 97 -11.84 -4.80 16.68
CA PRO A 97 -10.69 -4.60 17.55
C PRO A 97 -10.92 -5.11 18.97
N GLU A 98 -12.14 -5.10 19.47
CA GLU A 98 -12.50 -5.58 20.83
C GLU A 98 -12.31 -7.09 20.93
N HIS A 99 -12.82 -7.82 19.94
CA HIS A 99 -12.74 -9.28 19.92
C HIS A 99 -11.51 -9.81 19.18
N GLN A 100 -10.67 -8.92 18.59
CA GLN A 100 -9.50 -9.26 17.78
C GLN A 100 -9.83 -10.28 16.68
N THR A 101 -11.01 -10.14 16.08
CA THR A 101 -11.48 -11.03 15.02
C THR A 101 -11.50 -10.33 13.68
N ALA A 102 -11.13 -11.06 12.62
CA ALA A 102 -11.20 -10.59 11.26
C ALA A 102 -12.08 -11.52 10.43
N SER A 103 -12.84 -10.94 9.50
CA SER A 103 -13.65 -11.66 8.53
C SER A 103 -13.44 -11.06 7.14
N MET A 104 -13.55 -11.88 6.11
CA MET A 104 -13.42 -11.45 4.73
C MET A 104 -14.58 -11.99 3.90
N LEU A 105 -15.19 -11.12 3.09
CA LEU A 105 -16.23 -11.45 2.12
C LEU A 105 -15.71 -11.15 0.71
N SER A 106 -15.47 -12.19 -0.08
CA SER A 106 -15.14 -12.03 -1.50
C SER A 106 -16.38 -11.69 -2.31
N ILE A 107 -16.31 -10.62 -3.10
CA ILE A 107 -17.39 -10.17 -3.99
C ILE A 107 -16.96 -10.54 -5.42
N PRO A 108 -17.69 -11.42 -6.12
CA PRO A 108 -17.33 -11.80 -7.49
C PRO A 108 -17.31 -10.58 -8.42
N ARG A 109 -16.26 -10.44 -9.21
CA ARG A 109 -16.06 -9.30 -10.13
C ARG A 109 -17.19 -9.12 -11.15
N ASP A 110 -17.91 -10.20 -11.47
CA ASP A 110 -19.04 -10.20 -12.38
C ASP A 110 -20.39 -9.94 -11.70
N THR A 111 -20.39 -9.57 -10.41
CA THR A 111 -21.62 -9.21 -9.69
C THR A 111 -22.35 -8.09 -10.43
N PHE A 112 -23.63 -8.33 -10.75
CA PHE A 112 -24.47 -7.37 -11.44
C PHE A 112 -24.90 -6.25 -10.50
N VAL A 113 -24.60 -5.01 -10.87
CA VAL A 113 -24.93 -3.80 -10.11
C VAL A 113 -25.74 -2.78 -10.91
N GLY A 114 -26.16 -3.16 -12.12
CA GLY A 114 -27.01 -2.33 -12.99
C GLY A 114 -28.47 -2.28 -12.55
N GLU A 115 -29.24 -1.40 -13.17
CA GLU A 115 -30.65 -1.20 -12.82
C GLU A 115 -31.58 -2.27 -13.39
N SER A 116 -31.27 -2.84 -14.56
CA SER A 116 -32.15 -3.77 -15.26
C SER A 116 -31.38 -4.94 -15.90
N LYS A 117 -31.67 -6.15 -15.45
CA LYS A 117 -31.08 -7.36 -16.02
C LYS A 117 -31.46 -7.58 -17.50
N ALA A 118 -32.63 -7.12 -17.94
CA ALA A 118 -33.08 -7.28 -19.33
C ALA A 118 -32.27 -6.41 -20.32
N LYS A 119 -31.56 -5.39 -19.83
CA LYS A 119 -30.71 -4.50 -20.62
C LYS A 119 -29.25 -4.49 -20.11
N ALA A 120 -28.83 -5.59 -19.47
CA ALA A 120 -27.49 -5.70 -18.87
C ALA A 120 -26.38 -5.51 -19.89
N LYS A 121 -25.40 -4.70 -19.54
CA LYS A 121 -24.16 -4.44 -20.30
C LYS A 121 -22.95 -4.91 -19.51
N GLY A 122 -21.80 -5.01 -20.16
CA GLY A 122 -20.53 -5.31 -19.48
C GLY A 122 -20.20 -4.29 -18.39
N SER A 123 -20.56 -3.02 -18.60
CA SER A 123 -20.42 -1.93 -17.61
C SER A 123 -21.32 -2.03 -16.38
N ASP A 124 -22.29 -2.97 -16.38
CA ASP A 124 -23.15 -3.19 -15.22
C ASP A 124 -22.58 -4.26 -14.26
N LYS A 125 -21.36 -4.70 -14.50
CA LYS A 125 -20.60 -5.56 -13.60
C LYS A 125 -19.86 -4.70 -12.59
N ILE A 126 -19.74 -5.18 -11.35
CA ILE A 126 -19.10 -4.42 -10.28
C ILE A 126 -17.64 -4.07 -10.57
N ASN A 127 -16.91 -4.92 -11.32
CA ASN A 127 -15.51 -4.70 -11.66
C ASN A 127 -15.28 -3.41 -12.49
N SER A 128 -16.27 -2.96 -13.26
CA SER A 128 -16.19 -1.74 -14.06
C SER A 128 -16.41 -0.46 -13.26
N VAL A 129 -17.04 -0.56 -12.09
CA VAL A 129 -17.38 0.61 -11.26
C VAL A 129 -16.14 1.37 -10.78
N TYR A 130 -15.05 0.65 -10.49
CA TYR A 130 -13.79 1.28 -10.06
C TYR A 130 -13.21 2.22 -11.12
N SER A 131 -13.41 1.94 -12.41
CA SER A 131 -12.91 2.80 -13.50
C SER A 131 -13.51 4.21 -13.45
N GLU A 132 -14.68 4.39 -12.84
CA GLU A 132 -15.30 5.69 -12.65
C GLU A 132 -14.67 6.44 -11.46
N SER A 133 -14.65 5.82 -10.28
CA SER A 133 -13.92 6.32 -9.11
C SER A 133 -13.90 5.27 -7.98
N PRO A 134 -12.87 5.30 -7.09
CA PRO A 134 -12.86 4.48 -5.88
C PRO A 134 -14.07 4.75 -4.98
N GLN A 135 -14.51 6.02 -4.88
CA GLN A 135 -15.69 6.38 -4.07
C GLN A 135 -16.95 5.70 -4.58
N LYS A 136 -17.16 5.68 -5.90
CA LYS A 136 -18.34 5.00 -6.47
C LYS A 136 -18.32 3.49 -6.19
N MET A 137 -17.14 2.89 -6.14
CA MET A 137 -17.01 1.48 -5.73
C MET A 137 -17.42 1.28 -4.27
N LEU A 138 -16.95 2.15 -3.35
CA LEU A 138 -17.39 2.11 -1.94
C LEU A 138 -18.91 2.23 -1.81
N ASP A 139 -19.49 3.22 -2.47
CA ASP A 139 -20.95 3.46 -2.45
C ASP A 139 -21.71 2.23 -2.99
N THR A 140 -21.20 1.63 -4.06
CA THR A 140 -21.80 0.43 -4.66
C THR A 140 -21.73 -0.78 -3.72
N VAL A 141 -20.56 -1.02 -3.11
CA VAL A 141 -20.40 -2.11 -2.14
C VAL A 141 -21.26 -1.85 -0.89
N SER A 142 -21.30 -0.63 -0.39
CA SER A 142 -22.17 -0.26 0.73
C SER A 142 -23.65 -0.51 0.43
N LYS A 143 -24.09 -0.21 -0.80
CA LYS A 143 -25.47 -0.42 -1.25
C LYS A 143 -25.84 -1.91 -1.32
N ILE A 144 -24.96 -2.77 -1.86
CA ILE A 144 -25.26 -4.20 -2.01
C ILE A 144 -25.11 -5.00 -0.72
N THR A 145 -24.24 -4.56 0.18
CA THR A 145 -24.00 -5.25 1.48
C THR A 145 -24.84 -4.71 2.62
N GLY A 146 -25.33 -3.46 2.51
CA GLY A 146 -25.98 -2.73 3.61
C GLY A 146 -24.99 -2.25 4.67
N ILE A 147 -23.67 -2.32 4.43
CA ILE A 147 -22.60 -1.94 5.35
C ILE A 147 -22.03 -0.59 4.89
N ASP A 148 -21.88 0.38 5.81
CA ASP A 148 -21.26 1.66 5.53
C ASP A 148 -19.73 1.50 5.44
N VAL A 149 -19.21 1.35 4.21
CA VAL A 149 -17.78 1.11 3.94
C VAL A 149 -17.12 2.44 3.60
N LYS A 150 -16.18 2.88 4.46
CA LYS A 150 -15.50 4.20 4.34
C LYS A 150 -14.06 4.12 3.86
N TYR A 151 -13.44 2.96 4.03
CA TYR A 151 -12.01 2.79 3.76
C TYR A 151 -11.80 1.79 2.63
N TYR A 152 -10.77 2.03 1.83
CA TYR A 152 -10.35 1.08 0.81
C TYR A 152 -8.84 0.98 0.72
N ALA A 153 -8.37 -0.15 0.20
CA ALA A 153 -7.00 -0.40 -0.20
C ALA A 153 -6.98 -0.92 -1.64
N VAL A 154 -6.07 -0.41 -2.46
CA VAL A 154 -5.89 -0.87 -3.84
C VAL A 154 -4.49 -1.44 -3.98
N VAL A 155 -4.40 -2.65 -4.54
CA VAL A 155 -3.15 -3.35 -4.78
C VAL A 155 -3.11 -3.75 -6.26
N ASN A 156 -2.08 -3.34 -6.99
CA ASN A 156 -1.81 -3.85 -8.32
C ASN A 156 -0.87 -5.07 -8.26
N THR A 157 -0.71 -5.76 -9.38
CA THR A 157 0.14 -6.95 -9.48
C THR A 157 1.58 -6.68 -9.04
N LYS A 158 2.13 -5.53 -9.44
CA LYS A 158 3.49 -5.13 -9.06
C LYS A 158 3.64 -4.94 -7.55
N ALA A 159 2.71 -4.20 -6.93
CA ALA A 159 2.72 -3.99 -5.49
C ALA A 159 2.53 -5.30 -4.71
N LEU A 160 1.76 -6.26 -5.25
CA LEU A 160 1.63 -7.59 -4.65
C LEU A 160 2.96 -8.35 -4.66
N ILE A 161 3.65 -8.37 -5.81
CA ILE A 161 4.99 -9.00 -5.94
C ILE A 161 5.96 -8.36 -4.94
N GLU A 162 6.08 -7.03 -4.95
CA GLU A 162 6.95 -6.30 -4.03
C GLU A 162 6.61 -6.58 -2.55
N THR A 163 5.34 -6.75 -2.22
CA THR A 163 4.91 -7.10 -0.86
C THR A 163 5.39 -8.49 -0.46
N VAL A 164 5.26 -9.47 -1.37
CA VAL A 164 5.76 -10.83 -1.14
C VAL A 164 7.26 -10.86 -0.99
N ASP A 165 8.00 -10.08 -1.80
CA ASP A 165 9.47 -9.96 -1.69
C ASP A 165 9.89 -9.38 -0.33
N ILE A 166 9.19 -8.34 0.15
CA ILE A 166 9.48 -7.70 1.45
C ILE A 166 9.31 -8.66 2.62
N ILE A 167 8.30 -9.53 2.58
CA ILE A 167 8.08 -10.53 3.65
C ILE A 167 8.97 -11.77 3.53
N GLY A 168 9.82 -11.85 2.49
CA GLY A 168 10.76 -12.95 2.29
C GLY A 168 10.19 -14.14 1.52
N GLY A 169 9.12 -13.91 0.74
CA GLY A 169 8.48 -14.96 -0.06
C GLY A 169 7.38 -15.72 0.70
N VAL A 170 6.79 -16.68 0.02
CA VAL A 170 5.79 -17.60 0.57
C VAL A 170 6.14 -19.02 0.18
N ASN A 171 6.03 -19.97 1.09
CA ASN A 171 6.15 -21.39 0.76
C ASN A 171 4.82 -21.86 0.18
N PHE A 172 4.87 -22.41 -1.01
CA PHE A 172 3.69 -22.91 -1.71
C PHE A 172 3.89 -24.34 -2.21
N GLU A 173 2.93 -25.22 -1.99
CA GLU A 173 2.94 -26.57 -2.56
C GLU A 173 2.37 -26.53 -3.99
N VAL A 174 3.24 -26.65 -4.99
CA VAL A 174 2.87 -26.71 -6.40
C VAL A 174 2.21 -28.05 -6.70
N PRO A 175 0.93 -28.10 -7.06
CA PRO A 175 0.17 -29.37 -7.18
C PRO A 175 0.57 -30.18 -8.40
N ILE A 176 1.01 -29.55 -9.47
CA ILE A 176 1.40 -30.17 -10.75
C ILE A 176 2.59 -29.42 -11.35
N ASN A 177 3.35 -30.07 -12.23
CA ASN A 177 4.32 -29.35 -13.06
C ASN A 177 3.60 -28.34 -13.93
N MET A 178 4.04 -27.08 -13.92
CA MET A 178 3.50 -26.00 -14.72
C MET A 178 4.60 -25.48 -15.65
N ASP A 179 4.33 -25.54 -16.95
CA ASP A 179 5.21 -25.03 -18.00
C ASP A 179 4.34 -24.23 -18.97
N TYR A 180 4.37 -22.90 -18.85
CA TYR A 180 3.50 -22.00 -19.57
C TYR A 180 4.24 -20.72 -19.95
N ASP A 181 4.19 -20.39 -21.24
CA ASP A 181 4.77 -19.16 -21.79
C ASP A 181 3.72 -18.35 -22.53
N ASP A 182 3.56 -17.08 -22.14
CA ASP A 182 2.79 -16.08 -22.89
C ASP A 182 3.68 -14.86 -23.18
N ASN A 183 4.19 -14.83 -24.40
CA ASN A 183 5.04 -13.74 -24.85
C ASN A 183 4.29 -12.40 -24.99
N THR A 184 2.96 -12.42 -25.08
CA THR A 184 2.15 -11.20 -25.20
C THR A 184 2.10 -10.45 -23.87
N GLN A 185 2.01 -11.21 -22.78
CA GLN A 185 1.99 -10.67 -21.42
C GLN A 185 3.36 -10.72 -20.75
N ASN A 186 4.40 -11.20 -21.43
CA ASN A 186 5.73 -11.46 -20.85
C ASN A 186 5.63 -12.32 -19.57
N LEU A 187 4.76 -13.34 -19.63
CA LEU A 187 4.51 -14.24 -18.51
C LEU A 187 5.14 -15.60 -18.78
N HIS A 188 6.06 -16.00 -17.92
CA HIS A 188 6.79 -17.27 -18.00
C HIS A 188 6.65 -18.01 -16.69
N ILE A 189 6.02 -19.19 -16.71
CA ILE A 189 5.78 -20.00 -15.52
C ILE A 189 6.43 -21.37 -15.73
N HIS A 190 7.49 -21.66 -15.01
CA HIS A 190 8.24 -22.91 -15.04
C HIS A 190 8.38 -23.44 -13.62
N LEU A 191 7.33 -24.07 -13.10
CA LEU A 191 7.28 -24.59 -11.73
C LEU A 191 7.27 -26.12 -11.75
N VAL A 192 8.00 -26.72 -10.83
CA VAL A 192 8.00 -28.17 -10.63
C VAL A 192 7.08 -28.52 -9.47
N LYS A 193 6.34 -29.63 -9.60
CA LYS A 193 5.50 -30.12 -8.50
C LYS A 193 6.35 -30.32 -7.24
N GLY A 194 5.92 -29.76 -6.14
CA GLY A 194 6.59 -29.81 -4.84
C GLY A 194 6.45 -28.53 -4.05
N ILE A 195 7.30 -28.37 -3.03
CA ILE A 195 7.36 -27.14 -2.21
C ILE A 195 8.42 -26.24 -2.81
N GLU A 196 8.07 -25.03 -3.16
CA GLU A 196 8.94 -23.94 -3.57
C GLU A 196 8.84 -22.76 -2.60
#